data_bdc31c30ba7cbdc779c1902ba0230ea7
#
_entry.id   bdc31c30ba7cbdc779c1902ba0230ea7
#
_cell.length_a   1.000
_cell.length_b   1.000
_cell.length_c   1.000
_cell.angle_alpha   90.00
_cell.angle_beta   90.00
_cell.angle_gamma   90.00
#
_symmetry.space_group_name_H-M   'P 1'
#
loop_
_entity.id
_entity.type
_entity.pdbx_description
1 polymer ?
#
loop_
_entity_poly.entity_id
_entity_poly.type
_entity_poly.pdbx_seq_one_letter_code
_entity_poly.pdbx_strand_id
1 'polypeptide(L)' 'MGVAPDYILVEGQTFSKARLSLDNHVYKNCAIDDCDIYFSGGQYELLDTHITNSRLILNHPAKGMYNAVQIFKMKS' A
#
# COMPACT_ATOMS: atom_id res chain seq x y z
N MET A 1 16.59 -7.92 17.89
CA MET A 1 16.33 -7.72 17.71
C MET A 1 15.68 -7.57 17.24
N GLY A 2 15.51 -7.50 17.04
CA GLY A 2 15.03 -7.27 16.68
C GLY A 2 14.24 -7.25 16.07
N VAL A 3 14.02 -7.22 15.83
CA VAL A 3 13.27 -7.11 15.26
C VAL A 3 12.86 -7.18 14.29
N ALA A 4 13.10 -7.72 13.94
CA ALA A 4 12.89 -7.63 12.69
C ALA A 4 11.60 -7.83 12.28
N PRO A 5 11.09 -6.93 11.88
CA PRO A 5 9.79 -7.02 11.42
C PRO A 5 9.74 -7.91 10.27
N ASP A 6 8.67 -8.56 10.13
CA ASP A 6 8.45 -9.42 9.02
C ASP A 6 7.95 -8.62 7.84
N TYR A 7 8.66 -7.56 7.52
CA TYR A 7 8.30 -6.76 6.38
C TYR A 7 8.76 -7.39 5.11
N ILE A 8 7.96 -7.24 4.08
CA ILE A 8 8.33 -7.69 2.76
C ILE A 8 8.74 -6.46 1.97
N LEU A 9 9.98 -6.42 1.55
CA LEU A 9 10.49 -5.29 0.79
C LEU A 9 10.30 -5.56 -0.70
N VAL A 10 9.62 -4.63 -1.35
CA VAL A 10 9.43 -4.67 -2.80
C VAL A 10 10.10 -3.44 -3.36
N GLU A 11 11.08 -3.63 -4.22
CA GLU A 11 11.88 -2.52 -4.69
C GLU A 11 12.04 -2.56 -6.19
N GLY A 12 11.86 -1.41 -6.83
CA GLY A 12 12.12 -1.27 -8.24
C GLY A 12 11.14 -2.01 -9.13
N GLN A 13 9.92 -2.21 -8.68
CA GLN A 13 8.94 -2.98 -9.42
C GLN A 13 7.86 -2.08 -10.03
N THR A 14 7.26 -2.58 -11.10
CA THR A 14 6.14 -1.91 -11.73
C THR A 14 4.97 -2.86 -11.73
N PHE A 15 3.84 -2.39 -11.22
CA PHE A 15 2.63 -3.20 -11.16
C PHE A 15 1.55 -2.53 -11.98
N SER A 16 0.85 -3.33 -12.77
CA SER A 16 -0.24 -2.84 -13.59
C SER A 16 -1.36 -3.86 -13.58
N LYS A 17 -2.55 -3.42 -13.24
CA LYS A 17 -3.73 -4.28 -13.19
C LYS A 17 -3.50 -5.49 -12.31
N ALA A 18 -2.89 -5.26 -11.16
CA ALA A 18 -2.54 -6.33 -10.25
C ALA A 18 -3.22 -6.12 -8.92
N ARG A 19 -3.11 -7.12 -8.06
CA ARG A 19 -3.61 -7.03 -6.70
C ARG A 19 -2.43 -7.03 -5.77
N LEU A 20 -2.42 -6.07 -4.87
CA LEU A 20 -1.32 -5.88 -3.94
C LEU A 20 -1.84 -5.82 -2.53
N SER A 21 -1.01 -6.21 -1.58
CA SER A 21 -1.32 -6.06 -0.18
C SER A 21 -0.42 -4.98 0.39
N LEU A 22 -0.99 -4.13 1.20
CA LEU A 22 -0.23 -3.06 1.82
C LEU A 22 0.33 -3.48 3.17
N ASP A 23 -0.35 -4.41 3.85
CA ASP A 23 0.05 -4.81 5.18
C ASP A 23 1.42 -5.45 5.20
N ASN A 24 2.28 -4.98 6.08
CA ASN A 24 3.63 -5.52 6.29
C ASN A 24 4.47 -5.47 5.03
N HIS A 25 4.22 -4.50 4.17
CA HIS A 25 5.00 -4.33 2.95
C HIS A 25 5.67 -2.97 2.94
N VAL A 26 6.86 -2.94 2.38
CA VAL A 26 7.56 -1.70 2.09
C VAL A 26 7.77 -1.65 0.59
N TYR A 27 7.19 -0.66 -0.05
CA TYR A 27 7.35 -0.47 -1.49
C TYR A 27 8.30 0.68 -1.72
N LYS A 28 9.38 0.40 -2.41
CA LYS A 28 10.42 1.40 -2.66
C LYS A 28 10.71 1.49 -4.15
N ASN A 29 10.65 2.70 -4.66
CA ASN A 29 10.90 2.95 -6.08
C ASN A 29 9.99 2.11 -6.97
N CYS A 30 8.73 2.03 -6.63
CA CYS A 30 7.78 1.23 -7.37
C CYS A 30 6.78 2.12 -8.09
N ALA A 31 6.21 1.59 -9.15
CA ALA A 31 5.13 2.25 -9.86
C ALA A 31 3.92 1.33 -9.81
N ILE A 32 2.82 1.84 -9.31
CA ILE A 32 1.60 1.04 -9.16
C ILE A 32 0.50 1.75 -9.92
N ASP A 33 -0.03 1.09 -10.94
CA ASP A 33 -1.03 1.69 -11.79
C ASP A 33 -2.19 0.73 -11.99
N ASP A 34 -3.41 1.25 -11.81
CA ASP A 34 -4.63 0.48 -12.05
C ASP A 34 -4.65 -0.82 -11.25
N CYS A 35 -4.26 -0.73 -9.98
CA CYS A 35 -4.18 -1.90 -9.12
C CYS A 35 -5.20 -1.83 -7.99
N ASP A 36 -5.51 -2.99 -7.44
CA ASP A 36 -6.31 -3.07 -6.23
C ASP A 36 -5.36 -3.30 -5.06
N ILE A 37 -5.41 -2.39 -4.11
CA ILE A 37 -4.50 -2.42 -2.96
C ILE A 37 -5.31 -2.76 -1.72
N TYR A 38 -4.98 -3.87 -1.10
CA TYR A 38 -5.71 -4.35 0.07
C TYR A 38 -5.01 -3.92 1.34
N PHE A 39 -5.79 -3.45 2.29
CA PHE A 39 -5.26 -2.93 3.53
C PHE A 39 -6.14 -3.37 4.69
N SER A 40 -5.53 -3.97 5.71
CA SER A 40 -6.24 -4.42 6.90
C SER A 40 -5.83 -3.67 8.15
N GLY A 41 -5.04 -2.62 7.99
CA GLY A 41 -4.62 -1.85 9.15
C GLY A 41 -3.22 -2.18 9.64
N GLY A 42 -2.48 -3.01 8.90
CA GLY A 42 -1.13 -3.33 9.28
C GLY A 42 -0.18 -2.18 8.94
N GLN A 43 1.08 -2.38 9.26
CA GLN A 43 2.06 -1.35 9.00
C GLN A 43 2.56 -1.46 7.55
N TYR A 44 2.88 -0.32 6.98
CA TYR A 44 3.37 -0.29 5.62
C TYR A 44 4.22 0.96 5.42
N GLU A 45 4.95 0.97 4.31
CA GLU A 45 5.71 2.14 3.95
C GLU A 45 5.77 2.27 2.44
N LEU A 46 5.68 3.51 1.97
CA LEU A 46 5.76 3.81 0.55
C LEU A 46 6.88 4.82 0.36
N LEU A 47 7.98 4.38 -0.23
CA LEU A 47 9.15 5.22 -0.45
C LEU A 47 9.37 5.41 -1.94
N ASP A 48 9.31 6.64 -2.39
CA ASP A 48 9.50 6.96 -3.81
C ASP A 48 8.63 6.06 -4.70
N THR A 49 7.40 5.82 -4.24
CA THR A 49 6.48 4.94 -4.94
C THR A 49 5.31 5.75 -5.45
N HIS A 50 4.97 5.56 -6.71
CA HIS A 50 3.87 6.27 -7.34
C HIS A 50 2.69 5.34 -7.47
N ILE A 51 1.54 5.81 -7.02
CA ILE A 51 0.30 5.05 -7.12
C ILE A 51 -0.70 5.87 -7.90
N THR A 52 -1.15 5.33 -9.02
CA THR A 52 -2.10 6.02 -9.89
C THR A 52 -3.24 5.10 -10.26
N ASN A 53 -4.42 5.66 -10.41
CA ASN A 53 -5.61 4.93 -10.87
C ASN A 53 -5.87 3.66 -10.10
N SER A 54 -5.49 3.61 -8.83
CA SER A 54 -5.60 2.41 -8.03
C SER A 54 -6.66 2.59 -6.96
N ARG A 55 -7.17 1.48 -6.46
CA ARG A 55 -8.18 1.49 -5.43
C ARG A 55 -7.63 0.91 -4.14
N LEU A 56 -8.03 1.52 -3.05
CA LEU A 56 -7.71 1.00 -1.73
C LEU A 56 -8.92 0.23 -1.22
N ILE A 57 -8.71 -1.04 -0.95
CA ILE A 57 -9.77 -1.92 -0.50
C ILE A 57 -9.50 -2.27 0.96
N LEU A 58 -10.44 -1.92 1.82
CA LEU A 58 -10.30 -2.14 3.25
C LEU A 58 -10.96 -3.45 3.64
N ASN A 59 -10.17 -4.35 4.19
CA ASN A 59 -10.70 -5.63 4.62
C ASN A 59 -11.41 -5.54 5.94
N HIS A 60 -10.92 -4.66 6.82
CA HIS A 60 -11.51 -4.48 8.13
C HIS A 60 -11.83 -3.02 8.32
N PRO A 61 -13.06 -2.62 8.08
CA PRO A 61 -13.41 -1.22 8.27
C PRO A 61 -13.30 -0.86 9.73
N ALA A 62 -12.30 -0.11 10.05
CA ALA A 62 -12.11 0.43 11.38
C ALA A 62 -12.06 1.94 11.25
N LYS A 63 -12.25 2.62 12.36
CA LYS A 63 -12.33 4.06 12.31
C LYS A 63 -11.08 4.68 11.72
N GLY A 64 -9.93 4.15 12.07
CA GLY A 64 -8.70 4.73 11.58
C GLY A 64 -8.47 4.56 10.10
N MET A 65 -9.21 3.68 9.47
CA MET A 65 -8.99 3.42 8.06
C MET A 65 -9.57 4.50 7.17
N TYR A 66 -10.46 5.30 7.69
CA TYR A 66 -10.98 6.41 6.90
C TYR A 66 -9.86 7.34 6.48
N ASN A 67 -8.90 7.54 7.36
CA ASN A 67 -7.81 8.44 7.03
C ASN A 67 -6.99 7.91 5.87
N ALA A 68 -6.78 6.61 5.83
CA ALA A 68 -6.03 6.04 4.73
C ALA A 68 -6.74 6.22 3.41
N VAL A 69 -8.04 6.01 3.41
CA VAL A 69 -8.83 6.20 2.20
C VAL A 69 -8.75 7.65 1.73
N GLN A 70 -8.89 8.58 2.66
CA GLN A 70 -8.86 9.99 2.29
C GLN A 70 -7.51 10.40 1.76
N ILE A 71 -6.46 9.88 2.34
CA ILE A 71 -5.12 10.20 1.86
C ILE A 71 -4.95 9.74 0.42
N PHE A 72 -5.42 8.57 0.10
CA PHE A 72 -5.33 8.06 -1.25
C PHE A 72 -6.14 8.91 -2.22
N LYS A 73 -7.32 9.32 -1.81
CA LYS A 73 -8.14 10.17 -2.65
C LYS A 73 -7.50 11.52 -2.89
N MET A 74 -6.86 12.06 -1.87
CA MET A 74 -6.26 13.37 -2.02
C MET A 74 -5.08 13.34 -2.96
N LYS A 75 -4.45 12.21 -3.08
CA LYS A 75 -3.32 12.11 -3.98
C LYS A 75 -3.72 11.88 -5.42
N SER A 76 -4.88 11.42 -5.63
CA SER A 76 -5.33 11.16 -7.00
C SER A 76 -6.09 12.36 -7.60
#